data_81b8e62e27599918580e7fa59106bf37
#
_entry.id   81b8e62e27599918580e7fa59106bf37
#
_cell.length_a   1.000
_cell.length_b   1.000
_cell.length_c   1.000
_cell.angle_alpha   90.00
_cell.angle_beta   90.00
_cell.angle_gamma   90.00
#
_symmetry.space_group_name_H-M   'P 1'
#
loop_
_entity.id
_entity.type
_entity.pdbx_description
1 polymer ?
#
loop_
_entity_poly.entity_id
_entity_poly.type
_entity_poly.pdbx_seq_one_letter_code
_entity_poly.pdbx_strand_id
1 'polypeptide(L)'
;MEHLKYPIGLFEAPSFNLQLCSIWIEELRQLPGQMRGLVEHLSPEQLDTPYRPEGWTVRQLVHHVADSHHHSYARFKWALTENRPIIKDYNEKNWAELEEAKSTDIEPSLLHLEAVHLRLVRLLESMAEEDFKRVFIHPSEPDPISLFENTGRYAWHGKHHLAHIQRLISREGWAV
;
A
#
# COMPACT_ATOMS: atom_id res chain seq x y z
N MET A 1 4.02 -22.62 -3.44
CA MET A 1 3.76 -21.37 -4.21
C MET A 1 2.97 -20.33 -3.40
N GLU A 2 2.13 -20.74 -2.45
CA GLU A 2 1.34 -19.79 -1.64
C GLU A 2 2.18 -18.87 -0.74
N HIS A 3 3.29 -19.38 -0.18
CA HIS A 3 4.26 -18.58 0.58
C HIS A 3 4.93 -17.45 -0.24
N LEU A 4 4.92 -17.56 -1.57
CA LEU A 4 5.40 -16.47 -2.44
C LEU A 4 4.33 -15.39 -2.68
N LYS A 5 3.04 -15.74 -2.55
CA LYS A 5 1.94 -14.77 -2.69
C LYS A 5 1.76 -13.94 -1.41
N TYR A 6 1.98 -14.55 -0.26
CA TYR A 6 1.78 -13.91 1.05
C TYR A 6 3.04 -14.02 1.90
N PRO A 7 4.07 -13.23 1.60
CA PRO A 7 5.37 -13.32 2.26
C PRO A 7 5.33 -13.07 3.77
N ILE A 8 4.33 -12.32 4.24
CA ILE A 8 4.12 -11.99 5.66
C ILE A 8 2.76 -12.46 6.18
N GLY A 9 2.09 -13.41 5.49
CA GLY A 9 0.74 -13.85 5.82
C GLY A 9 -0.34 -12.90 5.34
N LEU A 10 -1.60 -13.21 5.67
CA LEU A 10 -2.77 -12.38 5.37
C LEU A 10 -3.01 -11.36 6.49
N PHE A 11 -3.66 -10.26 6.15
CA PHE A 11 -4.14 -9.31 7.14
C PHE A 11 -5.45 -9.84 7.75
N GLU A 12 -5.49 -9.91 9.06
CA GLU A 12 -6.69 -10.15 9.86
C GLU A 12 -6.93 -8.93 10.73
N ALA A 13 -8.10 -8.31 10.58
CA ALA A 13 -8.44 -7.12 11.35
C ALA A 13 -8.59 -7.48 12.85
N PRO A 14 -7.77 -6.94 13.74
CA PRO A 14 -7.93 -7.15 15.17
C PRO A 14 -9.10 -6.34 15.71
N SER A 15 -9.52 -6.64 16.94
CA SER A 15 -10.44 -5.78 17.68
C SER A 15 -9.86 -4.37 17.82
N PHE A 16 -10.74 -3.37 17.87
CA PHE A 16 -10.35 -1.97 17.97
C PHE A 16 -9.35 -1.70 19.11
N ASN A 17 -8.24 -1.07 18.81
CA ASN A 17 -7.19 -0.71 19.77
C ASN A 17 -6.40 0.50 19.28
N LEU A 18 -6.46 1.62 19.99
CA LEU A 18 -5.75 2.85 19.64
C LEU A 18 -4.22 2.71 19.65
N GLN A 19 -3.67 1.83 20.48
CA GLN A 19 -2.21 1.61 20.48
C GLN A 19 -1.74 1.01 19.16
N LEU A 20 -2.55 0.15 18.54
CA LEU A 20 -2.26 -0.37 17.20
C LEU A 20 -2.29 0.73 16.14
N CYS A 21 -3.20 1.70 16.26
CA CYS A 21 -3.21 2.86 15.34
C CYS A 21 -1.86 3.58 15.35
N SER A 22 -1.28 3.85 16.52
CA SER A 22 0.01 4.54 16.64
C SER A 22 1.15 3.74 15.98
N ILE A 23 1.15 2.42 16.13
CA ILE A 23 2.12 1.52 15.49
C ILE A 23 1.96 1.58 13.97
N TRP A 24 0.74 1.43 13.46
CA TRP A 24 0.46 1.45 12.03
C TRP A 24 0.75 2.82 11.38
N ILE A 25 0.47 3.91 12.10
CA ILE A 25 0.80 5.27 11.62
C ILE A 25 2.31 5.41 11.45
N GLU A 26 3.11 4.89 12.38
CA GLU A 26 4.56 4.91 12.24
C GLU A 26 5.06 4.02 11.09
N GLU A 27 4.48 2.83 10.90
CA GLU A 27 4.76 1.98 9.75
C GLU A 27 4.44 2.67 8.42
N LEU A 28 3.28 3.35 8.35
CA LEU A 28 2.90 4.15 7.18
C LEU A 28 3.86 5.33 6.95
N ARG A 29 4.36 5.97 8.02
CA ARG A 29 5.35 7.05 7.93
C ARG A 29 6.64 6.59 7.28
N GLN A 30 7.10 5.39 7.64
CA GLN A 30 8.37 4.85 7.19
C GLN A 30 8.31 4.25 5.78
N LEU A 31 7.13 3.85 5.31
CA LEU A 31 6.96 3.11 4.07
C LEU A 31 7.60 3.77 2.83
N PRO A 32 7.42 5.08 2.55
CA PRO A 32 8.02 5.69 1.36
C PRO A 32 9.55 5.62 1.35
N GLY A 33 10.18 5.91 2.49
CA GLY A 33 11.64 5.82 2.64
C GLY A 33 12.16 4.38 2.49
N GLN A 34 11.44 3.41 3.07
CA GLN A 34 11.78 1.99 2.92
C GLN A 34 11.61 1.50 1.48
N MET A 35 10.53 1.94 0.78
CA MET A 35 10.32 1.60 -0.63
C MET A 35 11.45 2.17 -1.48
N ARG A 36 11.74 3.45 -1.34
CA ARG A 36 12.83 4.12 -2.07
C ARG A 36 14.16 3.41 -1.84
N GLY A 37 14.53 3.17 -0.58
CA GLY A 37 15.80 2.50 -0.24
C GLY A 37 15.97 1.10 -0.87
N LEU A 38 14.85 0.39 -1.14
CA LEU A 38 14.92 -0.91 -1.80
C LEU A 38 15.07 -0.82 -3.33
N VAL A 39 14.60 0.25 -3.97
CA VAL A 39 14.44 0.25 -5.43
C VAL A 39 15.27 1.32 -6.16
N GLU A 40 15.74 2.38 -5.49
CA GLU A 40 16.42 3.51 -6.14
C GLU A 40 17.75 3.14 -6.80
N HIS A 41 18.37 2.03 -6.40
CA HIS A 41 19.64 1.55 -6.95
C HIS A 41 19.48 0.39 -7.93
N LEU A 42 18.25 -0.05 -8.19
CA LEU A 42 17.97 -1.16 -9.11
C LEU A 42 18.14 -0.70 -10.57
N SER A 43 18.81 -1.54 -11.38
CA SER A 43 18.90 -1.29 -12.81
C SER A 43 17.54 -1.43 -13.49
N PRO A 44 17.38 -0.90 -14.73
CA PRO A 44 16.15 -1.12 -15.52
C PRO A 44 15.77 -2.60 -15.64
N GLU A 45 16.73 -3.48 -15.86
CA GLU A 45 16.51 -4.93 -15.97
C GLU A 45 16.04 -5.54 -14.65
N GLN A 46 16.56 -5.05 -13.53
CA GLN A 46 16.12 -5.47 -12.19
C GLN A 46 14.71 -4.96 -11.88
N LEU A 47 14.40 -3.72 -12.26
CA LEU A 47 13.04 -3.16 -12.14
C LEU A 47 12.03 -3.93 -12.98
N ASP A 48 12.43 -4.48 -14.12
CA ASP A 48 11.57 -5.26 -15.02
C ASP A 48 11.53 -6.77 -14.68
N THR A 49 12.17 -7.18 -13.58
CA THR A 49 12.14 -8.55 -13.09
C THR A 49 10.87 -8.82 -12.26
N PRO A 50 10.09 -9.88 -12.56
CA PRO A 50 8.93 -10.26 -11.76
C PRO A 50 9.33 -10.69 -10.33
N TYR A 51 8.64 -10.16 -9.32
CA TYR A 51 8.95 -10.48 -7.92
C TYR A 51 8.64 -11.96 -7.55
N ARG A 52 7.82 -12.64 -8.34
CA ARG A 52 7.54 -14.09 -8.28
C ARG A 52 7.09 -14.59 -9.66
N PRO A 53 7.03 -15.92 -9.90
CA PRO A 53 6.40 -16.45 -11.11
C PRO A 53 4.98 -15.92 -11.28
N GLU A 54 4.63 -15.46 -12.49
CA GLU A 54 3.34 -14.86 -12.82
C GLU A 54 2.97 -13.61 -11.97
N GLY A 55 3.94 -13.02 -11.27
CA GLY A 55 3.76 -11.77 -10.54
C GLY A 55 4.09 -10.55 -11.40
N TRP A 56 3.78 -9.38 -10.90
CA TRP A 56 4.19 -8.11 -11.49
C TRP A 56 5.71 -7.94 -11.41
N THR A 57 6.24 -7.09 -12.27
CA THR A 57 7.62 -6.62 -12.14
C THR A 57 7.74 -5.69 -10.92
N VAL A 58 8.98 -5.46 -10.46
CA VAL A 58 9.23 -4.48 -9.39
C VAL A 58 8.70 -3.11 -9.80
N ARG A 59 8.89 -2.70 -11.05
CA ARG A 59 8.36 -1.44 -11.61
C ARG A 59 6.85 -1.34 -11.44
N GLN A 60 6.09 -2.31 -11.94
CA GLN A 60 4.63 -2.37 -11.79
C GLN A 60 4.19 -2.34 -10.31
N LEU A 61 4.94 -3.01 -9.45
CA LEU A 61 4.64 -3.05 -8.01
C LEU A 61 4.83 -1.69 -7.36
N VAL A 62 5.87 -0.93 -7.71
CA VAL A 62 6.08 0.44 -7.20
C VAL A 62 4.94 1.36 -7.63
N HIS A 63 4.54 1.33 -8.89
CA HIS A 63 3.39 2.10 -9.39
C HIS A 63 2.10 1.69 -8.68
N HIS A 64 1.84 0.39 -8.53
CA HIS A 64 0.67 -0.13 -7.81
C HIS A 64 0.60 0.35 -6.35
N VAL A 65 1.71 0.34 -5.62
CA VAL A 65 1.71 0.80 -4.22
C VAL A 65 1.35 2.29 -4.14
N ALA A 66 1.89 3.12 -5.03
CA ALA A 66 1.55 4.54 -5.08
C ALA A 66 0.05 4.76 -5.37
N ASP A 67 -0.50 4.07 -6.36
CA ASP A 67 -1.92 4.14 -6.72
C ASP A 67 -2.83 3.67 -5.59
N SER A 68 -2.53 2.50 -5.02
CA SER A 68 -3.33 1.89 -3.97
C SER A 68 -3.36 2.77 -2.71
N HIS A 69 -2.23 3.31 -2.30
CA HIS A 69 -2.14 4.19 -1.13
C HIS A 69 -2.79 5.56 -1.38
N HIS A 70 -2.79 6.07 -2.63
CA HIS A 70 -3.58 7.24 -3.01
C HIS A 70 -5.10 6.97 -2.84
N HIS A 71 -5.59 5.84 -3.32
CA HIS A 71 -6.98 5.45 -3.13
C HIS A 71 -7.34 5.33 -1.64
N SER A 72 -6.47 4.75 -0.82
CA SER A 72 -6.67 4.69 0.62
C SER A 72 -6.81 6.08 1.23
N TYR A 73 -5.91 7.00 0.89
CA TYR A 73 -5.98 8.38 1.37
C TYR A 73 -7.32 9.04 1.01
N ALA A 74 -7.80 8.85 -0.22
CA ALA A 74 -9.10 9.36 -0.62
C ALA A 74 -10.25 8.75 0.19
N ARG A 75 -10.20 7.42 0.45
CA ARG A 75 -11.19 6.71 1.28
C ARG A 75 -11.27 7.26 2.71
N PHE A 76 -10.15 7.59 3.33
CA PHE A 76 -10.13 8.30 4.63
C PHE A 76 -10.88 9.62 4.55
N LYS A 77 -10.60 10.43 3.55
CA LYS A 77 -11.24 11.75 3.41
C LYS A 77 -12.73 11.63 3.20
N TRP A 78 -13.19 10.72 2.34
CA TRP A 78 -14.63 10.49 2.14
C TRP A 78 -15.31 10.02 3.41
N ALA A 79 -14.76 9.02 4.11
CA ALA A 79 -15.38 8.52 5.35
C ALA A 79 -15.40 9.55 6.47
N LEU A 80 -14.45 10.49 6.51
CA LEU A 80 -14.41 11.57 7.48
C LEU A 80 -15.41 12.70 7.17
N THR A 81 -15.79 12.90 5.90
CA THR A 81 -16.62 14.01 5.46
C THR A 81 -18.04 13.61 5.05
N GLU A 82 -18.28 12.33 4.81
CA GLU A 82 -19.56 11.79 4.37
C GLU A 82 -20.06 10.70 5.33
N ASN A 83 -21.34 10.37 5.26
CA ASN A 83 -21.93 9.32 6.08
C ASN A 83 -21.91 7.99 5.32
N ARG A 84 -21.02 7.08 5.71
CA ARG A 84 -20.89 5.73 5.13
C ARG A 84 -20.81 5.75 3.59
N PRO A 85 -19.85 6.51 3.00
CA PRO A 85 -19.75 6.63 1.56
C PRO A 85 -19.50 5.28 0.89
N ILE A 86 -20.08 5.07 -0.28
CA ILE A 86 -19.71 3.98 -1.18
C ILE A 86 -18.52 4.45 -1.99
N ILE A 87 -17.38 3.79 -1.85
CA ILE A 87 -16.18 4.14 -2.60
C ILE A 87 -16.22 3.52 -4.00
N LYS A 88 -15.49 4.14 -4.93
CA LYS A 88 -15.25 3.51 -6.22
C LYS A 88 -14.11 2.50 -6.09
N ASP A 89 -14.38 1.26 -6.44
CA ASP A 89 -13.36 0.23 -6.61
C ASP A 89 -12.58 0.43 -7.93
N TYR A 90 -11.38 -0.10 -8.01
CA TYR A 90 -10.58 -0.08 -9.22
C TYR A 90 -9.95 -1.46 -9.47
N ASN A 91 -9.71 -1.78 -10.73
CA ASN A 91 -9.09 -3.04 -11.12
C ASN A 91 -7.56 -2.88 -11.14
N GLU A 92 -6.91 -3.23 -10.02
CA GLU A 92 -5.47 -3.09 -9.86
C GLU A 92 -4.67 -3.90 -10.90
N LYS A 93 -5.21 -5.04 -11.32
CA LYS A 93 -4.55 -5.87 -12.35
C LYS A 93 -4.54 -5.17 -13.70
N ASN A 94 -5.69 -4.59 -14.09
CA ASN A 94 -5.77 -3.87 -15.36
C ASN A 94 -4.94 -2.59 -15.33
N TRP A 95 -4.84 -1.91 -14.20
CA TRP A 95 -3.98 -0.74 -14.07
C TRP A 95 -2.51 -1.11 -14.22
N ALA A 96 -2.06 -2.19 -13.57
CA ALA A 96 -0.68 -2.69 -13.71
C ALA A 96 -0.33 -3.12 -15.15
N GLU A 97 -1.33 -3.39 -16.01
CA GLU A 97 -1.15 -3.74 -17.42
C GLU A 97 -1.11 -2.53 -18.36
N LEU A 98 -1.37 -1.32 -17.88
CA LEU A 98 -1.22 -0.10 -18.68
C LEU A 98 0.25 0.10 -19.07
N GLU A 99 0.48 0.68 -20.25
CA GLU A 99 1.83 0.94 -20.76
C GLU A 99 2.63 1.83 -19.81
N GLU A 100 1.96 2.79 -19.18
CA GLU A 100 2.54 3.66 -18.17
C GLU A 100 3.13 2.86 -17.00
N ALA A 101 2.37 1.88 -16.44
CA ALA A 101 2.84 1.07 -15.33
C ALA A 101 3.97 0.09 -15.70
N LYS A 102 4.12 -0.23 -16.98
CA LYS A 102 5.13 -1.19 -17.49
C LYS A 102 6.45 -0.54 -17.88
N SER A 103 6.44 0.71 -18.35
CA SER A 103 7.58 1.29 -19.05
C SER A 103 8.09 2.60 -18.50
N THR A 104 7.29 3.31 -17.66
CA THR A 104 7.75 4.62 -17.17
C THR A 104 8.71 4.50 -15.98
N ASP A 105 9.44 5.59 -15.73
CA ASP A 105 10.32 5.72 -14.57
C ASP A 105 9.50 5.57 -13.28
N ILE A 106 10.09 4.95 -12.26
CA ILE A 106 9.46 4.78 -10.95
C ILE A 106 9.49 6.04 -10.08
N GLU A 107 10.37 7.01 -10.39
CA GLU A 107 10.57 8.20 -9.59
C GLU A 107 9.28 9.02 -9.38
N PRO A 108 8.42 9.25 -10.39
CA PRO A 108 7.14 9.92 -10.17
C PRO A 108 6.25 9.20 -9.14
N SER A 109 6.23 7.87 -9.13
CA SER A 109 5.44 7.10 -8.16
C SER A 109 6.05 7.10 -6.77
N LEU A 110 7.37 7.11 -6.63
CA LEU A 110 8.03 7.27 -5.34
C LEU A 110 7.74 8.64 -4.74
N LEU A 111 7.81 9.72 -5.52
CA LEU A 111 7.44 11.08 -5.09
C LEU A 111 5.95 11.18 -4.75
N HIS A 112 5.09 10.53 -5.54
CA HIS A 112 3.65 10.49 -5.27
C HIS A 112 3.34 9.77 -3.96
N LEU A 113 3.95 8.61 -3.73
CA LEU A 113 3.81 7.84 -2.50
C LEU A 113 4.26 8.65 -1.28
N GLU A 114 5.41 9.32 -1.37
CA GLU A 114 5.92 10.19 -0.32
C GLU A 114 4.94 11.33 0.01
N ALA A 115 4.49 12.07 -1.00
CA ALA A 115 3.56 13.17 -0.83
C ALA A 115 2.22 12.73 -0.22
N VAL A 116 1.68 11.59 -0.69
CA VAL A 116 0.45 11.00 -0.16
C VAL A 116 0.64 10.61 1.31
N HIS A 117 1.74 9.94 1.65
CA HIS A 117 2.00 9.47 3.01
C HIS A 117 2.25 10.60 4.00
N LEU A 118 2.97 11.65 3.61
CA LEU A 118 3.12 12.86 4.46
C LEU A 118 1.76 13.44 4.82
N ARG A 119 0.82 13.50 3.88
CA ARG A 119 -0.53 14.01 4.12
C ARG A 119 -1.40 13.02 4.88
N LEU A 120 -1.33 11.72 4.56
CA LEU A 120 -2.08 10.66 5.22
C LEU A 120 -1.71 10.56 6.70
N VAL A 121 -0.43 10.52 7.01
CA VAL A 121 0.06 10.44 8.39
C VAL A 121 -0.42 11.66 9.19
N ARG A 122 -0.34 12.85 8.62
CA ARG A 122 -0.83 14.07 9.27
C ARG A 122 -2.35 14.02 9.51
N LEU A 123 -3.11 13.46 8.57
CA LEU A 123 -4.54 13.24 8.72
C LEU A 123 -4.83 12.27 9.87
N LEU A 124 -4.17 11.10 9.88
CA LEU A 124 -4.36 10.07 10.89
C LEU A 124 -4.01 10.58 12.31
N GLU A 125 -2.93 11.36 12.45
CA GLU A 125 -2.53 11.97 13.72
C GLU A 125 -3.53 13.01 14.24
N SER A 126 -4.34 13.60 13.37
CA SER A 126 -5.37 14.57 13.73
C SER A 126 -6.72 13.94 14.10
N MET A 127 -6.88 12.63 13.87
CA MET A 127 -8.13 11.90 14.10
C MET A 127 -8.33 11.62 15.59
N ALA A 128 -9.54 11.84 16.09
CA ALA A 128 -9.98 11.36 17.38
C ALA A 128 -10.34 9.87 17.35
N GLU A 129 -10.48 9.23 18.49
CA GLU A 129 -10.87 7.82 18.60
C GLU A 129 -12.14 7.50 17.80
N GLU A 130 -13.14 8.37 17.88
CA GLU A 130 -14.44 8.18 17.19
C GLU A 130 -14.30 8.24 15.64
N ASP A 131 -13.30 8.96 15.15
CA ASP A 131 -13.06 9.02 13.71
C ASP A 131 -12.59 7.67 13.16
N PHE A 132 -11.78 6.92 13.92
CA PHE A 132 -11.35 5.57 13.52
C PHE A 132 -12.49 4.55 13.46
N LYS A 133 -13.61 4.82 14.10
CA LYS A 133 -14.83 3.97 14.04
C LYS A 133 -15.72 4.29 12.85
N ARG A 134 -15.49 5.40 12.15
CA ARG A 134 -16.22 5.73 10.92
C ARG A 134 -15.90 4.70 9.84
N VAL A 135 -16.84 4.48 8.93
CA VAL A 135 -16.77 3.42 7.93
C VAL A 135 -17.02 3.94 6.53
N PHE A 136 -16.53 3.22 5.54
CA PHE A 136 -16.93 3.31 4.14
C PHE A 136 -17.40 1.94 3.64
N ILE A 137 -18.13 1.93 2.54
CA ILE A 137 -18.60 0.71 1.87
C ILE A 137 -17.72 0.45 0.65
N HIS A 138 -17.04 -0.70 0.65
CA HIS A 138 -16.28 -1.18 -0.51
C HIS A 138 -17.17 -2.14 -1.32
N PRO A 139 -17.38 -1.92 -2.63
CA PRO A 139 -18.32 -2.73 -3.43
C PRO A 139 -18.02 -4.23 -3.45
N SER A 140 -16.76 -4.60 -3.26
CA SER A 140 -16.30 -6.01 -3.29
C SER A 140 -16.20 -6.66 -1.91
N GLU A 141 -16.55 -5.95 -0.83
CA GLU A 141 -16.49 -6.47 0.53
C GLU A 141 -17.91 -6.66 1.11
N PRO A 142 -18.15 -7.73 1.88
CA PRO A 142 -19.48 -8.00 2.43
C PRO A 142 -19.89 -6.99 3.51
N ASP A 143 -18.94 -6.48 4.27
CA ASP A 143 -19.15 -5.60 5.40
C ASP A 143 -18.50 -4.23 5.21
N PRO A 144 -19.04 -3.17 5.83
CA PRO A 144 -18.39 -1.86 5.85
C PRO A 144 -17.02 -1.93 6.53
N ILE A 145 -16.04 -1.24 5.95
CA ILE A 145 -14.66 -1.20 6.46
C ILE A 145 -14.51 0.04 7.35
N SER A 146 -14.06 -0.15 8.59
CA SER A 146 -13.75 0.97 9.48
C SER A 146 -12.42 1.64 9.09
N LEU A 147 -12.25 2.92 9.47
CA LEU A 147 -11.00 3.62 9.28
C LEU A 147 -9.87 3.01 10.12
N PHE A 148 -10.19 2.42 11.28
CA PHE A 148 -9.26 1.61 12.04
C PHE A 148 -8.73 0.43 11.24
N GLU A 149 -9.63 -0.38 10.68
CA GLU A 149 -9.26 -1.52 9.85
C GLU A 149 -8.48 -1.09 8.61
N ASN A 150 -8.93 -0.01 7.94
CA ASN A 150 -8.23 0.52 6.77
C ASN A 150 -6.80 0.98 7.09
N THR A 151 -6.56 1.56 8.27
CA THR A 151 -5.21 1.92 8.73
C THR A 151 -4.31 0.70 8.83
N GLY A 152 -4.77 -0.35 9.52
CA GLY A 152 -4.01 -1.60 9.66
C GLY A 152 -3.81 -2.32 8.34
N ARG A 153 -4.85 -2.39 7.50
CA ARG A 153 -4.81 -3.00 6.17
C ARG A 153 -3.74 -2.36 5.29
N TYR A 154 -3.61 -1.02 5.31
CA TYR A 154 -2.61 -0.33 4.50
C TYR A 154 -1.21 -0.31 5.10
N ALA A 155 -1.06 -0.36 6.41
CA ALA A 155 0.23 -0.65 7.05
C ALA A 155 0.72 -2.06 6.68
N TRP A 156 -0.16 -3.07 6.72
CA TRP A 156 0.14 -4.42 6.26
C TRP A 156 0.43 -4.45 4.75
N HIS A 157 -0.35 -3.79 3.91
CA HIS A 157 -0.21 -3.76 2.46
C HIS A 157 1.16 -3.22 2.04
N GLY A 158 1.60 -2.12 2.64
CA GLY A 158 2.95 -1.59 2.40
C GLY A 158 4.04 -2.60 2.75
N LYS A 159 3.99 -3.19 3.95
CA LYS A 159 4.96 -4.21 4.38
C LYS A 159 4.92 -5.47 3.51
N HIS A 160 3.75 -5.87 3.05
CA HIS A 160 3.56 -7.00 2.15
C HIS A 160 4.33 -6.80 0.84
N HIS A 161 4.22 -5.63 0.24
CA HIS A 161 4.93 -5.31 -1.00
C HIS A 161 6.44 -5.07 -0.80
N LEU A 162 6.85 -4.46 0.30
CA LEU A 162 8.27 -4.39 0.67
C LEU A 162 8.87 -5.81 0.79
N ALA A 163 8.17 -6.73 1.44
CA ALA A 163 8.64 -8.10 1.61
C ALA A 163 8.76 -8.86 0.29
N HIS A 164 7.90 -8.58 -0.70
CA HIS A 164 8.05 -9.14 -2.05
C HIS A 164 9.37 -8.71 -2.70
N ILE A 165 9.67 -7.41 -2.65
CA ILE A 165 10.92 -6.86 -3.23
C ILE A 165 12.14 -7.40 -2.47
N GLN A 166 12.12 -7.37 -1.14
CA GLN A 166 13.23 -7.87 -0.31
C GLN A 166 13.54 -9.34 -0.59
N ARG A 167 12.51 -10.18 -0.72
CA ARG A 167 12.68 -11.60 -1.06
C ARG A 167 13.22 -11.79 -2.47
N LEU A 168 12.81 -10.97 -3.43
CA LEU A 168 13.37 -10.99 -4.77
C LEU A 168 14.85 -10.64 -4.72
N ILE A 169 15.22 -9.50 -4.13
CA ILE A 169 16.61 -9.03 -3.98
C ILE A 169 17.48 -10.13 -3.35
N SER A 170 16.99 -10.72 -2.25
CA SER A 170 17.71 -11.80 -1.55
C SER A 170 17.86 -13.07 -2.41
N ARG A 171 16.82 -13.45 -3.16
CA ARG A 171 16.84 -14.64 -4.01
C ARG A 171 17.78 -14.50 -5.18
N GLU A 172 17.83 -13.32 -5.80
CA GLU A 172 18.69 -13.02 -6.94
C GLU A 172 20.13 -12.61 -6.53
N GLY A 173 20.37 -12.43 -5.21
CA GLY A 173 21.69 -12.01 -4.69
C GLY A 173 22.07 -10.59 -5.12
N TRP A 174 21.09 -9.71 -5.32
CA TRP A 174 21.39 -8.32 -5.70
C TRP A 174 21.98 -7.56 -4.53
N ALA A 175 23.04 -6.76 -4.81
CA ALA A 175 23.58 -5.79 -3.86
C ALA A 175 22.65 -4.56 -3.84
N VAL A 176 22.17 -4.21 -2.66
CA VAL A 176 21.33 -3.02 -2.42
C VAL A 176 21.91 -2.22 -1.26
#